data_bc0f7a4d37b668aeea15e1a1c0f76177
#
_entry.id   bc0f7a4d37b668aeea15e1a1c0f76177
#
_cell.length_a   1.000
_cell.length_b   1.000
_cell.length_c   1.000
_cell.angle_alpha   90.00
_cell.angle_beta   90.00
_cell.angle_gamma   90.00
#
_symmetry.space_group_name_H-M   'P 1'
#
loop_
_entity.id
_entity.type
_entity.pdbx_description
1 polymer ?
#
loop_
_entity_poly.entity_id
_entity_poly.type
_entity_poly.pdbx_seq_one_letter_code
_entity_poly.pdbx_strand_id
1 'polypeptide(L)'
;GYNLRIIVRSLDKFPQELLENSKLKIIKASLLDLSDEQMLEAVKGCAAVASCLGHTMSFKGMFGKPRTLVLEAVKRLCLAITATRSADKTKFLLMNTVGNRNPGERVTTGERFILSLLRNLIPPHYDNEASAAFLRDNIGSENEFIEWVVVRPDGLINAEISNYEVVATPPRTIFNGLTTTRANVAHFMCECIEQSSLWFQWKGKMPVVFNKKIK
;
A
#
# COMPACT_ATOMS: atom_id res chain seq x y z
N GLY A 1 7.32 6.72 -20.86
CA GLY A 1 6.94 5.62 -19.94
C GLY A 1 8.06 5.32 -18.97
N TYR A 2 7.75 4.67 -17.86
CA TYR A 2 8.66 4.36 -16.76
C TYR A 2 9.34 3.01 -16.95
N ASN A 3 10.54 2.85 -16.39
CA ASN A 3 11.13 1.54 -16.16
C ASN A 3 10.55 0.99 -14.84
N LEU A 4 10.06 -0.24 -14.87
CA LEU A 4 9.47 -0.90 -13.72
C LEU A 4 10.33 -2.06 -13.24
N ARG A 5 10.44 -2.21 -11.93
CA ARG A 5 10.93 -3.42 -11.27
C ARG A 5 9.80 -3.97 -10.42
N ILE A 6 9.47 -5.22 -10.62
CA ILE A 6 8.43 -5.87 -9.82
C ILE A 6 9.00 -7.08 -9.09
N ILE A 7 8.61 -7.25 -7.84
CA ILE A 7 8.92 -8.42 -7.03
C ILE A 7 7.63 -9.20 -6.86
N VAL A 8 7.56 -10.40 -7.41
CA VAL A 8 6.36 -11.25 -7.38
C VAL A 8 6.72 -12.70 -7.09
N ARG A 9 5.88 -13.40 -6.30
CA ARG A 9 6.09 -14.81 -5.95
C ARG A 9 5.80 -15.76 -7.11
N SER A 10 4.80 -15.44 -7.92
CA SER A 10 4.34 -16.25 -9.05
C SER A 10 3.95 -15.37 -10.22
N LEU A 11 4.13 -15.90 -11.43
CA LEU A 11 3.73 -15.27 -12.69
C LEU A 11 2.48 -15.92 -13.29
N ASP A 12 1.86 -16.90 -12.63
CA ASP A 12 0.77 -17.71 -13.19
C ASP A 12 -0.46 -16.91 -13.62
N LYS A 13 -0.64 -15.72 -13.03
CA LYS A 13 -1.74 -14.80 -13.39
C LYS A 13 -1.23 -13.51 -14.03
N PHE A 14 0.03 -13.49 -14.45
CA PHE A 14 0.63 -12.31 -15.03
C PHE A 14 0.27 -12.23 -16.51
N PRO A 15 -0.20 -11.07 -17.02
CA PRO A 15 -0.53 -10.92 -18.44
C PRO A 15 0.71 -11.14 -19.31
N GLN A 16 0.57 -11.98 -20.35
CA GLN A 16 1.69 -12.34 -21.24
C GLN A 16 2.29 -11.09 -21.90
N GLU A 17 1.45 -10.14 -22.31
CA GLU A 17 1.86 -8.88 -22.94
C GLU A 17 2.83 -8.05 -22.08
N LEU A 18 2.70 -8.15 -20.75
CA LEU A 18 3.62 -7.46 -19.84
C LEU A 18 4.96 -8.17 -19.70
N LEU A 19 5.02 -9.49 -19.90
CA LEU A 19 6.26 -10.26 -19.82
C LEU A 19 7.23 -9.90 -20.95
N GLU A 20 6.71 -9.44 -22.08
CA GLU A 20 7.48 -9.04 -23.27
C GLU A 20 7.91 -7.56 -23.23
N ASN A 21 7.49 -6.81 -22.21
CA ASN A 21 7.79 -5.40 -22.10
C ASN A 21 9.23 -5.17 -21.63
N SER A 22 10.07 -4.65 -22.50
CA SER A 22 11.50 -4.38 -22.24
C SER A 22 11.78 -3.40 -21.08
N LYS A 23 10.77 -2.62 -20.69
CA LYS A 23 10.85 -1.69 -19.54
C LYS A 23 10.50 -2.36 -18.20
N LEU A 24 10.09 -3.63 -18.23
CA LEU A 24 9.69 -4.38 -17.04
C LEU A 24 10.79 -5.37 -16.63
N LYS A 25 11.41 -5.16 -15.48
CA LYS A 25 12.31 -6.13 -14.85
C LYS A 25 11.56 -6.89 -13.77
N ILE A 26 11.49 -8.22 -13.91
CA ILE A 26 10.79 -9.11 -12.98
C ILE A 26 11.79 -9.80 -12.06
N ILE A 27 11.54 -9.73 -10.77
CA ILE A 27 12.24 -10.48 -9.71
C ILE A 27 11.24 -11.50 -9.16
N LYS A 28 11.38 -12.78 -9.57
CA LYS A 28 10.51 -13.85 -9.09
C LYS A 28 11.02 -14.35 -7.74
N ALA A 29 10.48 -13.78 -6.68
CA ALA A 29 10.83 -14.13 -5.29
C ALA A 29 9.71 -13.74 -4.32
N SER A 30 9.68 -14.35 -3.14
CA SER A 30 9.01 -13.74 -2.00
C SER A 30 9.86 -12.57 -1.53
N LEU A 31 9.26 -11.42 -1.28
CA LEU A 31 9.99 -10.23 -0.85
C LEU A 31 10.77 -10.47 0.45
N LEU A 32 10.22 -11.27 1.37
CA LEU A 32 10.89 -11.57 2.63
C LEU A 32 12.06 -12.56 2.50
N ASP A 33 12.17 -13.28 1.37
CA ASP A 33 13.25 -14.23 1.10
C ASP A 33 14.46 -13.58 0.42
N LEU A 34 14.32 -12.34 -0.06
CA LEU A 34 15.45 -11.59 -0.63
C LEU A 34 16.48 -11.26 0.46
N SER A 35 17.77 -11.30 0.11
CA SER A 35 18.81 -10.73 0.98
C SER A 35 18.70 -9.20 1.04
N ASP A 36 19.41 -8.58 1.98
CA ASP A 36 19.41 -7.11 2.10
C ASP A 36 20.10 -6.46 0.90
N GLU A 37 21.12 -7.10 0.32
CA GLU A 37 21.77 -6.66 -0.91
C GLU A 37 20.84 -6.76 -2.12
N GLN A 38 20.07 -7.85 -2.22
CA GLN A 38 19.08 -8.01 -3.28
C GLN A 38 17.95 -6.98 -3.16
N MET A 39 17.52 -6.68 -1.92
CA MET A 39 16.53 -5.66 -1.65
C MET A 39 17.05 -4.26 -2.01
N LEU A 40 18.28 -3.95 -1.61
CA LEU A 40 18.95 -2.70 -1.97
C LEU A 40 19.02 -2.53 -3.48
N GLU A 41 19.46 -3.54 -4.22
CA GLU A 41 19.55 -3.50 -5.68
C GLU A 41 18.16 -3.36 -6.34
N ALA A 42 17.14 -3.95 -5.74
CA ALA A 42 15.77 -3.82 -6.25
C ALA A 42 15.23 -2.40 -6.16
N VAL A 43 15.58 -1.63 -5.12
CA VAL A 43 15.09 -0.24 -4.93
C VAL A 43 16.04 0.83 -5.45
N LYS A 44 17.29 0.50 -5.71
CA LYS A 44 18.34 1.44 -6.15
C LYS A 44 17.95 2.17 -7.43
N GLY A 45 17.98 3.51 -7.36
CA GLY A 45 17.61 4.40 -8.46
C GLY A 45 16.10 4.45 -8.77
N CYS A 46 15.24 3.90 -7.88
CA CYS A 46 13.81 4.05 -8.01
C CYS A 46 13.36 5.41 -7.46
N ALA A 47 12.67 6.21 -8.27
CA ALA A 47 12.04 7.44 -7.83
C ALA A 47 10.79 7.16 -6.95
N ALA A 48 10.17 6.00 -7.13
CA ALA A 48 9.03 5.56 -6.34
C ALA A 48 9.05 4.06 -6.07
N VAL A 49 8.51 3.67 -4.92
CA VAL A 49 8.29 2.28 -4.51
C VAL A 49 6.83 2.13 -4.08
N ALA A 50 6.11 1.18 -4.69
CA ALA A 50 4.73 0.89 -4.33
C ALA A 50 4.61 -0.52 -3.76
N SER A 51 4.07 -0.64 -2.54
CA SER A 51 3.77 -1.92 -1.90
C SER A 51 2.27 -2.18 -1.94
N CYS A 52 1.88 -3.19 -2.71
CA CYS A 52 0.51 -3.71 -2.81
C CYS A 52 0.40 -5.12 -2.19
N LEU A 53 1.30 -5.44 -1.26
CA LEU A 53 1.29 -6.71 -0.57
C LEU A 53 0.08 -6.83 0.35
N GLY A 54 -0.44 -8.05 0.45
CA GLY A 54 -1.51 -8.39 1.35
C GLY A 54 -1.54 -9.90 1.62
N HIS A 55 -2.29 -10.28 2.63
CA HIS A 55 -2.53 -11.68 2.94
C HIS A 55 -3.54 -12.29 1.97
N THR A 56 -3.35 -13.56 1.60
CA THR A 56 -4.38 -14.27 0.84
C THR A 56 -5.60 -14.56 1.73
N MET A 57 -6.80 -14.44 1.14
CA MET A 57 -8.08 -14.70 1.82
C MET A 57 -8.33 -16.22 1.96
N SER A 58 -7.37 -16.92 2.56
CA SER A 58 -7.46 -18.33 2.93
C SER A 58 -7.07 -18.49 4.39
N PHE A 59 -7.51 -19.56 5.04
CA PHE A 59 -7.17 -19.81 6.45
C PHE A 59 -5.66 -19.79 6.67
N LYS A 60 -4.89 -20.45 5.81
CA LYS A 60 -3.41 -20.44 5.86
C LYS A 60 -2.84 -19.04 5.62
N GLY A 61 -3.41 -18.27 4.73
CA GLY A 61 -2.97 -16.90 4.43
C GLY A 61 -3.28 -15.91 5.55
N MET A 62 -4.39 -16.11 6.27
CA MET A 62 -4.81 -15.24 7.36
C MET A 62 -4.12 -15.56 8.69
N PHE A 63 -3.91 -16.85 9.00
CA PHE A 63 -3.42 -17.29 10.30
C PHE A 63 -2.04 -17.96 10.25
N GLY A 64 -1.53 -18.26 9.04
CA GLY A 64 -0.19 -18.82 8.82
C GLY A 64 0.91 -17.78 9.02
N LYS A 65 2.15 -18.26 9.02
CA LYS A 65 3.34 -17.39 9.05
C LYS A 65 3.71 -16.94 7.63
N PRO A 66 4.27 -15.72 7.48
CA PRO A 66 4.45 -14.67 8.48
C PRO A 66 3.13 -13.91 8.76
N ARG A 67 2.83 -13.64 10.03
CA ARG A 67 1.61 -12.91 10.43
C ARG A 67 1.74 -11.39 10.21
N THR A 68 2.96 -10.90 10.06
CA THR A 68 3.35 -9.49 9.85
C THR A 68 4.03 -9.32 8.49
N LEU A 69 3.47 -9.93 7.45
CA LEU A 69 4.01 -9.91 6.09
C LEU A 69 4.17 -8.48 5.55
N VAL A 70 3.13 -7.65 5.69
CA VAL A 70 3.11 -6.30 5.15
C VAL A 70 4.05 -5.39 5.93
N LEU A 71 4.01 -5.46 7.26
CA LEU A 71 4.89 -4.69 8.15
C LEU A 71 6.36 -4.99 7.89
N GLU A 72 6.74 -6.27 7.83
CA GLU A 72 8.13 -6.66 7.59
C GLU A 72 8.60 -6.25 6.19
N ALA A 73 7.73 -6.38 5.20
CA ALA A 73 8.02 -5.91 3.84
C ALA A 73 8.25 -4.38 3.80
N VAL A 74 7.38 -3.60 4.45
CA VAL A 74 7.50 -2.13 4.53
C VAL A 74 8.80 -1.75 5.23
N LYS A 75 9.12 -2.37 6.37
CA LYS A 75 10.38 -2.12 7.10
C LYS A 75 11.60 -2.37 6.23
N ARG A 76 11.66 -3.53 5.57
CA ARG A 76 12.79 -3.91 4.73
C ARG A 76 12.95 -3.01 3.52
N LEU A 77 11.84 -2.62 2.86
CA LEU A 77 11.88 -1.67 1.76
C LEU A 77 12.36 -0.29 2.22
N CYS A 78 11.86 0.22 3.34
CA CYS A 78 12.30 1.51 3.88
C CYS A 78 13.78 1.49 4.28
N LEU A 79 14.27 0.41 4.90
CA LEU A 79 15.70 0.25 5.21
C LEU A 79 16.54 0.24 3.93
N ALA A 80 16.13 -0.50 2.92
CA ALA A 80 16.83 -0.56 1.63
C ALA A 80 16.86 0.81 0.94
N ILE A 81 15.74 1.55 0.91
CA ILE A 81 15.68 2.91 0.36
C ILE A 81 16.66 3.82 1.10
N THR A 82 16.63 3.82 2.43
CA THR A 82 17.54 4.64 3.25
C THR A 82 19.01 4.28 2.97
N ALA A 83 19.32 3.00 2.77
CA ALA A 83 20.68 2.53 2.47
C ALA A 83 21.18 2.96 1.09
N THR A 84 20.30 3.34 0.15
CA THR A 84 20.73 3.90 -1.15
C THR A 84 21.39 5.27 -1.03
N ARG A 85 21.09 6.03 0.04
CA ARG A 85 21.55 7.39 0.26
C ARG A 85 21.34 8.29 -0.95
N SER A 86 20.20 8.13 -1.63
CA SER A 86 19.83 8.95 -2.78
C SER A 86 19.70 10.42 -2.40
N ALA A 87 20.14 11.33 -3.26
CA ALA A 87 19.97 12.77 -3.03
C ALA A 87 18.49 13.20 -3.10
N ASP A 88 17.70 12.52 -3.93
CA ASP A 88 16.25 12.75 -4.02
C ASP A 88 15.50 11.78 -3.13
N LYS A 89 14.46 12.26 -2.46
CA LYS A 89 13.58 11.42 -1.65
C LYS A 89 12.79 10.46 -2.53
N THR A 90 12.73 9.20 -2.11
CA THR A 90 11.91 8.18 -2.76
C THR A 90 10.46 8.29 -2.30
N LYS A 91 9.53 8.33 -3.25
CA LYS A 91 8.09 8.26 -2.98
C LYS A 91 7.71 6.83 -2.59
N PHE A 92 7.20 6.63 -1.38
CA PHE A 92 6.75 5.32 -0.91
C PHE A 92 5.22 5.29 -0.84
N LEU A 93 4.60 4.40 -1.59
CA LEU A 93 3.14 4.19 -1.58
C LEU A 93 2.80 2.85 -0.96
N LEU A 94 1.99 2.87 0.09
CA LEU A 94 1.47 1.65 0.71
C LEU A 94 -0.02 1.53 0.40
N MET A 95 -0.42 0.48 -0.30
CA MET A 95 -1.83 0.09 -0.36
C MET A 95 -2.23 -0.58 0.96
N ASN A 96 -3.28 -0.10 1.57
CA ASN A 96 -3.76 -0.55 2.87
C ASN A 96 -5.28 -0.80 2.83
N THR A 97 -6.05 -0.42 3.81
CA THR A 97 -7.52 -0.56 3.87
C THR A 97 -8.16 0.59 4.65
N VAL A 98 -9.38 0.94 4.28
CA VAL A 98 -10.20 1.91 5.04
C VAL A 98 -10.48 1.47 6.47
N GLY A 99 -10.43 0.16 6.76
CA GLY A 99 -10.54 -0.38 8.12
C GLY A 99 -9.41 0.08 9.04
N ASN A 100 -8.28 0.46 8.50
CA ASN A 100 -7.20 1.07 9.27
C ASN A 100 -7.49 2.57 9.48
N ARG A 101 -7.87 2.92 10.70
CA ARG A 101 -8.20 4.30 11.08
C ARG A 101 -6.94 5.09 11.44
N ASN A 102 -6.86 6.31 10.92
CA ASN A 102 -5.79 7.23 11.31
C ASN A 102 -6.10 7.83 12.69
N PRO A 103 -5.10 8.09 13.55
CA PRO A 103 -5.31 8.80 14.80
C PRO A 103 -6.05 10.12 14.59
N GLY A 104 -7.04 10.40 15.45
CA GLY A 104 -7.88 11.61 15.34
C GLY A 104 -9.10 11.49 14.43
N GLU A 105 -9.24 10.42 13.65
CA GLU A 105 -10.48 10.17 12.91
C GLU A 105 -11.63 9.81 13.85
N ARG A 106 -12.83 10.32 13.52
CA ARG A 106 -14.04 10.01 14.28
C ARG A 106 -14.43 8.54 14.06
N VAL A 107 -14.53 7.81 15.15
CA VAL A 107 -14.91 6.39 15.18
C VAL A 107 -16.04 6.24 16.20
N THR A 108 -17.15 5.65 15.82
CA THR A 108 -18.24 5.37 16.74
C THR A 108 -17.81 4.34 17.79
N THR A 109 -18.50 4.28 18.93
CA THR A 109 -18.20 3.29 20.00
C THR A 109 -18.30 1.86 19.47
N GLY A 110 -19.33 1.58 18.66
CA GLY A 110 -19.51 0.26 18.04
C GLY A 110 -18.36 -0.10 17.07
N GLU A 111 -17.95 0.84 16.22
CA GLU A 111 -16.78 0.63 15.34
C GLU A 111 -15.51 0.38 16.15
N ARG A 112 -15.28 1.16 17.20
CA ARG A 112 -14.09 1.01 18.06
C ARG A 112 -14.03 -0.39 18.66
N PHE A 113 -15.16 -0.91 19.12
CA PHE A 113 -15.24 -2.27 19.65
C PHE A 113 -14.91 -3.31 18.57
N ILE A 114 -15.53 -3.22 17.39
CA ILE A 114 -15.30 -4.17 16.30
C ILE A 114 -13.86 -4.08 15.78
N LEU A 115 -13.32 -2.88 15.57
CA LEU A 115 -11.93 -2.71 15.14
C LEU A 115 -10.94 -3.27 16.16
N SER A 116 -11.20 -3.10 17.46
CA SER A 116 -10.42 -3.73 18.53
C SER A 116 -10.47 -5.25 18.47
N LEU A 117 -11.65 -5.82 18.23
CA LEU A 117 -11.81 -7.26 18.06
C LEU A 117 -11.06 -7.77 16.83
N LEU A 118 -11.20 -7.09 15.69
CA LEU A 118 -10.48 -7.44 14.46
C LEU A 118 -8.95 -7.37 14.64
N ARG A 119 -8.44 -6.34 15.32
CA ARG A 119 -7.03 -6.20 15.63
C ARG A 119 -6.48 -7.40 16.40
N ASN A 120 -7.23 -7.93 17.36
CA ASN A 120 -6.80 -9.02 18.22
C ASN A 120 -7.00 -10.40 17.60
N LEU A 121 -8.02 -10.58 16.76
CA LEU A 121 -8.40 -11.89 16.22
C LEU A 121 -7.98 -12.11 14.76
N ILE A 122 -7.76 -11.04 13.99
CA ILE A 122 -7.48 -11.13 12.55
C ILE A 122 -6.06 -10.58 12.26
N PRO A 123 -5.04 -11.43 12.19
CA PRO A 123 -3.66 -11.01 11.97
C PRO A 123 -3.46 -10.05 10.78
N PRO A 124 -4.10 -10.22 9.60
CA PRO A 124 -4.02 -9.26 8.51
C PRO A 124 -4.48 -7.85 8.87
N HIS A 125 -5.47 -7.70 9.76
CA HIS A 125 -5.93 -6.38 10.18
C HIS A 125 -4.87 -5.68 11.04
N TYR A 126 -4.31 -6.40 12.02
CA TYR A 126 -3.18 -5.90 12.81
C TYR A 126 -1.98 -5.53 11.94
N ASP A 127 -1.63 -6.38 10.98
CA ASP A 127 -0.48 -6.17 10.09
C ASP A 127 -0.65 -4.89 9.24
N ASN A 128 -1.85 -4.65 8.72
CA ASN A 128 -2.18 -3.42 8.01
C ASN A 128 -2.09 -2.17 8.91
N GLU A 129 -2.61 -2.24 10.13
CA GLU A 129 -2.50 -1.13 11.09
C GLU A 129 -1.03 -0.87 11.45
N ALA A 130 -0.27 -1.90 11.78
CA ALA A 130 1.12 -1.80 12.19
C ALA A 130 2.02 -1.27 11.06
N SER A 131 1.77 -1.66 9.81
CA SER A 131 2.53 -1.19 8.66
C SER A 131 2.33 0.30 8.38
N ALA A 132 1.09 0.80 8.50
CA ALA A 132 0.80 2.22 8.36
C ALA A 132 1.32 3.03 9.56
N ALA A 133 1.19 2.50 10.78
CA ALA A 133 1.76 3.10 11.97
C ALA A 133 3.29 3.24 11.88
N PHE A 134 3.97 2.25 11.33
CA PHE A 134 5.42 2.31 11.11
C PHE A 134 5.80 3.49 10.18
N LEU A 135 5.09 3.69 9.07
CA LEU A 135 5.35 4.83 8.19
C LEU A 135 5.09 6.16 8.89
N ARG A 136 3.98 6.27 9.64
CA ARG A 136 3.61 7.50 10.35
C ARG A 136 4.57 7.82 11.49
N ASP A 137 4.90 6.85 12.34
CA ASP A 137 5.53 7.06 13.63
C ASP A 137 7.05 6.88 13.60
N ASN A 138 7.57 6.01 12.71
CA ASN A 138 9.01 5.72 12.60
C ASN A 138 9.67 6.41 11.41
N ILE A 139 9.01 6.42 10.24
CA ILE A 139 9.52 7.18 9.09
C ILE A 139 9.19 8.67 9.27
N GLY A 140 7.94 8.99 9.64
CA GLY A 140 7.51 10.36 9.86
C GLY A 140 7.38 11.18 8.58
N SER A 141 7.09 12.47 8.72
CA SER A 141 6.97 13.44 7.61
C SER A 141 8.30 14.08 7.21
N GLU A 142 9.27 14.10 8.13
CA GLU A 142 10.55 14.81 7.98
C GLU A 142 11.71 13.87 7.61
N ASN A 143 11.41 12.63 7.21
CA ASN A 143 12.46 11.68 6.83
C ASN A 143 13.31 12.23 5.67
N GLU A 144 14.61 12.00 5.75
CA GLU A 144 15.59 12.54 4.78
C GLU A 144 15.48 11.84 3.41
N PHE A 145 15.12 10.55 3.38
CA PHE A 145 15.20 9.70 2.18
C PHE A 145 13.84 9.27 1.65
N ILE A 146 12.78 9.36 2.46
CA ILE A 146 11.47 8.78 2.15
C ILE A 146 10.37 9.81 2.38
N GLU A 147 9.52 10.00 1.38
CA GLU A 147 8.18 10.57 1.53
C GLU A 147 7.16 9.46 1.32
N TRP A 148 6.06 9.44 2.05
CA TRP A 148 5.13 8.32 1.99
C TRP A 148 3.67 8.75 1.87
N VAL A 149 2.86 7.85 1.27
CA VAL A 149 1.39 7.92 1.23
C VAL A 149 0.85 6.53 1.55
N VAL A 150 -0.15 6.44 2.44
CA VAL A 150 -0.90 5.21 2.71
C VAL A 150 -2.26 5.29 2.05
N VAL A 151 -2.44 4.60 0.94
CA VAL A 151 -3.69 4.57 0.19
C VAL A 151 -4.65 3.57 0.83
N ARG A 152 -5.84 4.03 1.25
CA ARG A 152 -6.83 3.22 1.95
C ARG A 152 -8.07 3.00 1.08
N PRO A 153 -8.08 2.00 0.22
CA PRO A 153 -9.28 1.65 -0.53
C PRO A 153 -10.39 1.14 0.40
N ASP A 154 -11.64 1.41 0.03
CA ASP A 154 -12.81 0.73 0.58
C ASP A 154 -12.98 -0.65 -0.08
N GLY A 155 -14.11 -1.33 0.06
CA GLY A 155 -14.31 -2.69 -0.44
C GLY A 155 -13.86 -2.88 -1.89
N LEU A 156 -12.82 -3.72 -2.12
CA LEU A 156 -12.19 -3.90 -3.43
C LEU A 156 -13.02 -4.80 -4.36
N ILE A 157 -13.34 -4.28 -5.54
CA ILE A 157 -14.00 -5.04 -6.64
C ILE A 157 -13.13 -5.05 -7.90
N ASN A 158 -13.38 -6.03 -8.78
CA ASN A 158 -12.75 -6.09 -10.09
C ASN A 158 -13.68 -5.42 -11.10
N ALA A 159 -13.28 -4.26 -11.60
CA ALA A 159 -13.93 -3.54 -12.69
C ALA A 159 -12.93 -2.53 -13.29
N GLU A 160 -13.30 -1.97 -14.44
CA GLU A 160 -12.53 -0.94 -15.13
C GLU A 160 -12.43 0.36 -14.30
N ILE A 161 -11.56 1.26 -14.76
CA ILE A 161 -11.45 2.61 -14.20
C ILE A 161 -12.80 3.31 -14.35
N SER A 162 -13.27 3.89 -13.27
CA SER A 162 -14.52 4.64 -13.19
C SER A 162 -14.32 5.93 -12.41
N ASN A 163 -15.34 6.77 -12.32
CA ASN A 163 -15.28 7.95 -11.46
C ASN A 163 -15.12 7.53 -9.99
N TYR A 164 -14.13 8.09 -9.33
CA TYR A 164 -13.84 7.85 -7.91
C TYR A 164 -13.55 9.14 -7.17
N GLU A 165 -13.63 9.07 -5.87
CA GLU A 165 -13.29 10.17 -4.95
C GLU A 165 -12.13 9.77 -4.04
N VAL A 166 -11.34 10.77 -3.69
CA VAL A 166 -10.23 10.64 -2.73
C VAL A 166 -10.43 11.67 -1.63
N VAL A 167 -10.52 11.19 -0.41
CA VAL A 167 -10.79 12.04 0.77
C VAL A 167 -9.83 11.75 1.90
N ALA A 168 -9.65 12.71 2.81
CA ALA A 168 -8.71 12.56 3.92
C ALA A 168 -9.21 11.58 5.00
N THR A 169 -10.53 11.53 5.22
CA THR A 169 -11.16 10.70 6.24
C THR A 169 -12.27 9.85 5.65
N PRO A 170 -12.51 8.62 6.17
CA PRO A 170 -13.60 7.79 5.68
C PRO A 170 -14.94 8.51 5.79
N PRO A 171 -15.72 8.57 4.69
CA PRO A 171 -17.01 9.26 4.70
C PRO A 171 -18.11 8.43 5.40
N ARG A 172 -17.83 7.17 5.70
CA ARG A 172 -18.79 6.22 6.29
C ARG A 172 -18.14 5.35 7.33
N THR A 173 -18.99 4.68 8.11
CA THR A 173 -18.59 3.66 9.08
C THR A 173 -18.24 2.35 8.38
N ILE A 174 -17.52 1.46 9.08
CA ILE A 174 -17.22 0.11 8.58
C ILE A 174 -18.48 -0.73 8.34
N PHE A 175 -19.62 -0.37 8.98
CA PHE A 175 -20.90 -1.07 8.81
C PHE A 175 -21.66 -0.66 7.54
N ASN A 176 -21.29 0.44 6.94
CA ASN A 176 -21.90 0.96 5.71
C ASN A 176 -20.81 1.41 4.73
N GLY A 177 -19.86 0.51 4.47
CA GLY A 177 -18.73 0.76 3.58
C GLY A 177 -19.15 1.03 2.14
N LEU A 178 -18.24 1.60 1.39
CA LEU A 178 -18.34 1.82 -0.04
C LEU A 178 -17.56 0.73 -0.77
N THR A 179 -17.48 0.83 -2.08
CA THR A 179 -16.62 -0.02 -2.90
C THR A 179 -15.65 0.82 -3.70
N THR A 180 -14.53 0.23 -4.09
CA THR A 180 -13.62 0.80 -5.07
C THR A 180 -13.10 -0.26 -6.03
N THR A 181 -12.86 0.10 -7.29
CA THR A 181 -12.24 -0.84 -8.22
C THR A 181 -10.73 -0.90 -7.98
N ARG A 182 -10.13 -2.08 -8.20
CA ARG A 182 -8.66 -2.20 -8.17
C ARG A 182 -8.01 -1.29 -9.20
N ALA A 183 -8.67 -1.07 -10.34
CA ALA A 183 -8.23 -0.15 -11.38
C ALA A 183 -8.20 1.31 -10.89
N ASN A 184 -9.21 1.77 -10.14
CA ASN A 184 -9.23 3.12 -9.54
C ASN A 184 -8.10 3.31 -8.52
N VAL A 185 -7.84 2.30 -7.69
CA VAL A 185 -6.72 2.35 -6.72
C VAL A 185 -5.39 2.44 -7.45
N ALA A 186 -5.17 1.60 -8.46
CA ALA A 186 -3.95 1.62 -9.26
C ALA A 186 -3.77 2.97 -9.99
N HIS A 187 -4.84 3.49 -10.60
CA HIS A 187 -4.85 4.80 -11.26
C HIS A 187 -4.45 5.90 -10.27
N PHE A 188 -5.08 5.99 -9.11
CA PHE A 188 -4.75 6.99 -8.10
C PHE A 188 -3.29 6.88 -7.62
N MET A 189 -2.79 5.66 -7.41
CA MET A 189 -1.39 5.45 -7.01
C MET A 189 -0.41 5.92 -8.11
N CYS A 190 -0.71 5.65 -9.38
CA CYS A 190 0.09 6.14 -10.51
C CYS A 190 0.04 7.67 -10.59
N GLU A 191 -1.14 8.28 -10.51
CA GLU A 191 -1.31 9.72 -10.48
C GLU A 191 -0.49 10.39 -9.35
N CYS A 192 -0.47 9.79 -8.15
CA CYS A 192 0.37 10.27 -7.05
C CYS A 192 1.87 10.25 -7.39
N ILE A 193 2.32 9.26 -8.16
CA ILE A 193 3.73 9.19 -8.59
C ILE A 193 4.03 10.25 -9.64
N GLU A 194 3.14 10.45 -10.60
CA GLU A 194 3.33 11.29 -11.78
C GLU A 194 3.11 12.77 -11.51
N GLN A 195 2.07 13.11 -10.73
CA GLN A 195 1.65 14.49 -10.50
C GLN A 195 2.19 15.04 -9.19
N SER A 196 3.14 15.97 -9.28
CA SER A 196 3.73 16.60 -8.09
C SER A 196 2.70 17.30 -7.20
N SER A 197 1.69 17.96 -7.78
CA SER A 197 0.60 18.60 -7.01
C SER A 197 -0.18 17.60 -6.17
N LEU A 198 -0.52 16.45 -6.75
CA LEU A 198 -1.24 15.38 -6.05
C LEU A 198 -0.36 14.74 -4.97
N TRP A 199 0.92 14.54 -5.27
CA TRP A 199 1.90 14.08 -4.28
C TRP A 199 1.98 15.01 -3.07
N PHE A 200 2.16 16.32 -3.30
CA PHE A 200 2.22 17.32 -2.22
C PHE A 200 0.93 17.40 -1.41
N GLN A 201 -0.22 17.16 -2.03
CA GLN A 201 -1.50 17.11 -1.33
C GLN A 201 -1.56 15.93 -0.33
N TRP A 202 -1.00 14.77 -0.69
CA TRP A 202 -1.20 13.52 0.03
C TRP A 202 0.02 12.97 0.77
N LYS A 203 1.23 13.47 0.52
CA LYS A 203 2.42 13.01 1.25
C LYS A 203 2.27 13.17 2.77
N GLY A 204 2.71 12.16 3.51
CA GLY A 204 2.54 12.07 4.96
C GLY A 204 1.09 11.81 5.42
N LYS A 205 0.18 11.45 4.50
CA LYS A 205 -1.24 11.24 4.81
C LYS A 205 -1.74 9.86 4.39
N MET A 206 -2.97 9.57 4.82
CA MET A 206 -3.64 8.29 4.63
C MET A 206 -4.99 8.48 3.90
N PRO A 207 -4.99 8.89 2.59
CA PRO A 207 -6.22 9.10 1.85
C PRO A 207 -7.06 7.84 1.69
N VAL A 208 -8.38 8.02 1.65
CA VAL A 208 -9.38 6.99 1.36
C VAL A 208 -9.85 7.12 -0.07
N VAL A 209 -9.90 5.99 -0.80
CA VAL A 209 -10.33 5.92 -2.19
C VAL A 209 -11.61 5.09 -2.30
N PHE A 210 -12.64 5.61 -2.96
CA PHE A 210 -13.89 4.89 -3.20
C PHE A 210 -14.56 5.35 -4.50
N ASN A 211 -15.35 4.45 -5.10
CA ASN A 211 -16.09 4.76 -6.31
C ASN A 211 -17.14 5.84 -6.03
N LYS A 212 -17.23 6.83 -6.92
CA LYS A 212 -18.31 7.79 -6.90
C LYS A 212 -19.61 7.09 -7.31
N LYS A 213 -20.66 7.21 -6.51
CA LYS A 213 -21.97 6.70 -6.91
C LYS A 213 -22.45 7.50 -8.11
N ILE A 214 -22.77 6.81 -9.19
CA ILE A 214 -23.56 7.39 -10.27
C ILE A 214 -24.95 7.66 -9.69
N LYS A 215 -25.34 8.92 -9.70
CA LYS A 215 -26.71 9.31 -9.30
C LYS A 215 -27.71 8.85 -10.34
#